data_21d16a52f2750ad7df3a418c4e35160a
#
_entry.id   21d16a52f2750ad7df3a418c4e35160a
#
_cell.length_a   1.000
_cell.length_b   1.000
_cell.length_c   1.000
_cell.angle_alpha   90.00
_cell.angle_beta   90.00
_cell.angle_gamma   90.00
#
_symmetry.space_group_name_H-M   'P 1'
#
loop_
_entity.id
_entity.type
_entity.pdbx_description
1 polymer ?
#
loop_
_entity_poly.entity_id
_entity_poly.type
_entity_poly.pdbx_seq_one_letter_code
_entity_poly.pdbx_strand_id
1 'polypeptide(L)'
;RVEDNSSLFGIRGTEDLGGGLKAFFQLESGFRLDSNNSSFATRNSGIGLQGGWGSVLMGRWDMPYKVAGYPADPYVLLTLAGYWSSVQDSGNFGRRPQNVVQYWTPNIGGFTARVAVTANEGKTATVDPKDFSAMIGWARGPIVVNVAYEKHEDQVGSTATAGAEEEGLMGVVSFKFGGTKISGIVERIEKTGRANRENFYVSLVQSIGKHDIIGTAGQTKGGQANGAAGSEPKADAVSIGYRYNFTKRTQMNVLYAKIKNNATSAQNFPLLPVPGVGNGSDPEGVSFGIVHVF
;
A
#
# COMPACT_ATOMS: atom_id res chain seq x y z
N ARG A 1 6.32 19.95 -11.86
CA ARG A 1 6.76 18.91 -12.79
C ARG A 1 5.59 18.09 -13.30
N VAL A 2 5.73 17.45 -14.46
CA VAL A 2 4.79 16.44 -14.97
C VAL A 2 5.30 15.08 -14.55
N GLU A 3 4.43 14.24 -14.02
CA GLU A 3 4.77 12.90 -13.52
C GLU A 3 3.68 11.90 -13.91
N ASP A 4 4.10 10.74 -14.36
CA ASP A 4 3.26 9.57 -14.45
C ASP A 4 3.42 8.72 -13.18
N ASN A 5 2.36 8.61 -12.40
CA ASN A 5 2.46 8.05 -11.06
C ASN A 5 2.12 6.55 -11.00
N SER A 6 1.27 6.03 -11.88
CA SER A 6 0.84 4.64 -11.82
C SER A 6 0.19 4.12 -13.09
N SER A 7 0.60 4.62 -14.25
CA SER A 7 0.11 4.06 -15.52
C SER A 7 0.51 2.60 -15.65
N LEU A 8 -0.41 1.78 -16.07
CA LEU A 8 -0.21 0.34 -16.21
C LEU A 8 -0.99 -0.23 -17.39
N PHE A 9 -0.45 -1.31 -17.93
CA PHE A 9 -1.10 -2.17 -18.89
C PHE A 9 -1.01 -3.61 -18.43
N GLY A 10 -2.06 -4.40 -18.65
CA GLY A 10 -2.05 -5.80 -18.26
C GLY A 10 -2.95 -6.66 -19.12
N ILE A 11 -2.59 -7.92 -19.21
CA ILE A 11 -3.41 -8.99 -19.78
C ILE A 11 -3.68 -10.04 -18.71
N ARG A 12 -4.87 -10.61 -18.75
CA ARG A 12 -5.27 -11.69 -17.85
C ARG A 12 -6.14 -12.67 -18.61
N GLY A 13 -6.08 -13.93 -18.21
CA GLY A 13 -6.90 -14.98 -18.76
C GLY A 13 -7.30 -15.98 -17.69
N THR A 14 -8.38 -16.71 -17.99
CA THR A 14 -8.88 -17.80 -17.15
C THR A 14 -9.33 -18.94 -18.05
N GLU A 15 -8.95 -20.17 -17.71
CA GLU A 15 -9.31 -21.40 -18.40
C GLU A 15 -10.07 -22.29 -17.42
N ASP A 16 -11.19 -22.84 -17.87
CA ASP A 16 -11.97 -23.82 -17.11
C ASP A 16 -11.37 -25.22 -17.32
N LEU A 17 -10.92 -25.84 -16.24
CA LEU A 17 -10.32 -27.18 -16.26
C LEU A 17 -11.33 -28.30 -15.97
N GLY A 18 -12.61 -27.94 -15.77
CA GLY A 18 -13.65 -28.86 -15.36
C GLY A 18 -13.75 -29.09 -13.85
N GLY A 19 -14.86 -29.67 -13.41
CA GLY A 19 -15.07 -29.96 -11.98
C GLY A 19 -15.09 -28.75 -11.04
N GLY A 20 -15.29 -27.52 -11.57
CA GLY A 20 -15.24 -26.28 -10.80
C GLY A 20 -13.81 -25.76 -10.56
N LEU A 21 -12.80 -26.39 -11.14
CA LEU A 21 -11.41 -25.95 -11.11
C LEU A 21 -11.12 -25.06 -12.33
N LYS A 22 -10.40 -23.97 -12.11
CA LYS A 22 -9.94 -23.03 -13.15
C LYS A 22 -8.49 -22.69 -12.97
N ALA A 23 -7.76 -22.60 -14.08
CA ALA A 23 -6.45 -21.94 -14.13
C ALA A 23 -6.62 -20.47 -14.48
N PHE A 24 -5.79 -19.60 -13.93
CA PHE A 24 -5.77 -18.19 -14.32
C PHE A 24 -4.34 -17.66 -14.38
N PHE A 25 -4.14 -16.62 -15.18
CA PHE A 25 -2.91 -15.86 -15.18
C PHE A 25 -3.20 -14.37 -15.27
N GLN A 26 -2.25 -13.57 -14.83
CA GLN A 26 -2.20 -12.13 -15.04
C GLN A 26 -0.75 -11.71 -15.29
N LEU A 27 -0.56 -10.80 -16.25
CA LEU A 27 0.70 -10.09 -16.49
C LEU A 27 0.38 -8.60 -16.50
N GLU A 28 0.96 -7.85 -15.58
CA GLU A 28 0.76 -6.41 -15.43
C GLU A 28 2.10 -5.68 -15.43
N SER A 29 2.23 -4.71 -16.31
CA SER A 29 3.42 -3.86 -16.45
C SER A 29 3.10 -2.43 -16.07
N GLY A 30 3.91 -1.82 -15.22
CA GLY A 30 3.94 -0.37 -15.08
C GLY A 30 4.69 0.22 -16.27
N PHE A 31 4.21 1.34 -16.77
CA PHE A 31 4.95 2.14 -17.74
C PHE A 31 4.85 3.61 -17.37
N ARG A 32 5.81 4.38 -17.84
CA ARG A 32 5.88 5.80 -17.57
C ARG A 32 5.68 6.60 -18.85
N LEU A 33 4.68 7.48 -18.86
CA LEU A 33 4.40 8.38 -19.98
C LEU A 33 5.32 9.60 -19.98
N ASP A 34 5.97 9.88 -18.86
CA ASP A 34 6.85 11.03 -18.62
C ASP A 34 8.34 10.70 -18.78
N SER A 35 8.70 9.43 -18.96
CA SER A 35 10.09 8.99 -19.07
C SER A 35 10.21 7.68 -19.86
N ASN A 36 11.44 7.29 -20.22
CA ASN A 36 11.73 6.08 -20.98
C ASN A 36 11.78 4.78 -20.14
N ASN A 37 11.40 4.84 -18.87
CA ASN A 37 11.57 3.75 -17.93
C ASN A 37 10.35 2.83 -17.93
N SER A 38 10.37 1.79 -18.76
CA SER A 38 9.33 0.78 -18.82
C SER A 38 9.95 -0.60 -18.69
N SER A 39 9.34 -1.47 -17.86
CA SER A 39 9.76 -2.86 -17.69
C SER A 39 8.55 -3.77 -17.72
N PHE A 40 8.72 -4.96 -18.33
CA PHE A 40 7.63 -5.91 -18.48
C PHE A 40 7.36 -6.67 -17.18
N ALA A 41 6.08 -6.97 -16.88
CA ALA A 41 5.61 -7.76 -15.75
C ALA A 41 6.11 -7.28 -14.36
N THR A 42 6.26 -5.97 -14.20
CA THR A 42 6.78 -5.34 -12.96
C THR A 42 5.77 -5.20 -11.84
N ARG A 43 4.48 -5.43 -12.16
CA ARG A 43 3.37 -5.32 -11.21
C ARG A 43 2.80 -6.70 -10.87
N ASN A 44 1.50 -6.80 -10.54
CA ASN A 44 0.87 -8.09 -10.22
C ASN A 44 0.88 -9.02 -11.43
N SER A 45 1.81 -9.95 -11.42
CA SER A 45 2.05 -10.91 -12.50
C SER A 45 2.25 -12.29 -11.91
N GLY A 46 1.46 -13.26 -12.37
CA GLY A 46 1.50 -14.61 -11.83
C GLY A 46 0.52 -15.54 -12.50
N ILE A 47 0.58 -16.79 -12.09
CA ILE A 47 -0.31 -17.89 -12.50
C ILE A 47 -0.90 -18.53 -11.26
N GLY A 48 -2.11 -19.06 -11.37
CA GLY A 48 -2.74 -19.71 -10.24
C GLY A 48 -3.88 -20.64 -10.61
N LEU A 49 -4.38 -21.33 -9.59
CA LEU A 49 -5.56 -22.17 -9.63
C LEU A 49 -6.63 -21.61 -8.70
N GLN A 50 -7.89 -21.72 -9.09
CA GLN A 50 -9.02 -21.34 -8.25
C GLN A 50 -10.15 -22.34 -8.33
N GLY A 51 -10.89 -22.48 -7.23
CA GLY A 51 -12.05 -23.36 -7.13
C GLY A 51 -12.95 -22.97 -5.97
N GLY A 52 -13.88 -23.85 -5.58
CA GLY A 52 -14.73 -23.65 -4.40
C GLY A 52 -13.97 -23.52 -3.08
N TRP A 53 -12.76 -23.99 -3.03
CA TRP A 53 -11.83 -23.90 -1.90
C TRP A 53 -11.07 -22.56 -1.81
N GLY A 54 -11.16 -21.70 -2.80
CA GLY A 54 -10.42 -20.44 -2.89
C GLY A 54 -9.43 -20.43 -4.05
N SER A 55 -8.31 -19.73 -3.90
CA SER A 55 -7.30 -19.59 -4.95
C SER A 55 -5.89 -19.70 -4.39
N VAL A 56 -5.01 -20.37 -5.13
CA VAL A 56 -3.56 -20.34 -4.93
C VAL A 56 -2.92 -19.69 -6.16
N LEU A 57 -2.00 -18.77 -5.94
CA LEU A 57 -1.23 -18.16 -7.01
C LEU A 57 0.26 -18.14 -6.65
N MET A 58 1.09 -18.09 -7.68
CA MET A 58 2.53 -17.87 -7.57
C MET A 58 3.01 -16.88 -8.63
N GLY A 59 4.03 -16.08 -8.25
CA GLY A 59 4.59 -15.05 -9.13
C GLY A 59 5.06 -13.82 -8.36
N ARG A 60 4.90 -12.64 -8.95
CA ARG A 60 5.09 -11.34 -8.32
C ARG A 60 3.72 -10.74 -7.98
N TRP A 61 3.45 -10.47 -6.70
CA TRP A 61 2.12 -10.02 -6.29
C TRP A 61 2.14 -9.12 -5.08
N ASP A 62 1.13 -8.23 -4.95
CA ASP A 62 0.92 -7.43 -3.75
C ASP A 62 0.71 -8.32 -2.54
N MET A 63 1.47 -8.06 -1.48
CA MET A 63 1.34 -8.79 -0.21
C MET A 63 -0.01 -8.51 0.46
N PRO A 64 -0.56 -9.49 1.22
CA PRO A 64 -1.79 -9.33 1.97
C PRO A 64 -1.84 -8.06 2.83
N TYR A 65 -0.73 -7.72 3.50
CA TYR A 65 -0.60 -6.52 4.31
C TYR A 65 -0.91 -5.24 3.53
N LYS A 66 -0.34 -5.10 2.34
CA LYS A 66 -0.60 -3.97 1.46
C LYS A 66 -2.07 -3.88 1.06
N VAL A 67 -2.65 -5.01 0.68
CA VAL A 67 -4.06 -5.09 0.24
C VAL A 67 -5.02 -4.70 1.36
N ALA A 68 -4.67 -5.01 2.62
CA ALA A 68 -5.48 -4.67 3.78
C ALA A 68 -5.73 -3.17 3.92
N GLY A 69 -4.78 -2.32 3.55
CA GLY A 69 -4.87 -0.87 3.65
C GLY A 69 -5.74 -0.19 2.58
N TYR A 70 -5.99 -0.84 1.44
CA TYR A 70 -6.70 -0.22 0.30
C TYR A 70 -8.08 0.36 0.63
N PRO A 71 -8.92 -0.26 1.47
CA PRO A 71 -10.22 0.31 1.78
C PRO A 71 -10.18 1.68 2.46
N ALA A 72 -9.10 2.01 3.15
CA ALA A 72 -8.98 3.26 3.88
C ALA A 72 -8.26 4.38 3.11
N ASP A 73 -7.50 4.03 2.06
CA ASP A 73 -6.78 5.01 1.25
C ASP A 73 -7.62 5.46 0.04
N PRO A 74 -8.18 6.69 0.02
CA PRO A 74 -9.00 7.16 -1.09
C PRO A 74 -8.22 7.43 -2.37
N TYR A 75 -6.88 7.46 -2.30
CA TYR A 75 -5.99 7.74 -3.42
C TYR A 75 -5.21 6.51 -3.91
N VAL A 76 -5.09 5.47 -3.07
CA VAL A 76 -4.47 4.18 -3.41
C VAL A 76 -3.15 4.33 -4.19
N LEU A 77 -2.16 5.00 -3.59
CA LEU A 77 -0.82 5.23 -4.17
C LEU A 77 -0.78 6.18 -5.40
N LEU A 78 -1.86 6.89 -5.71
CA LEU A 78 -1.92 7.70 -6.93
C LEU A 78 -1.56 9.17 -6.73
N THR A 79 -1.35 9.64 -5.50
CA THR A 79 -1.15 11.06 -5.19
C THR A 79 -0.20 11.29 -4.02
N LEU A 80 0.05 12.57 -3.70
CA LEU A 80 0.82 12.99 -2.52
C LEU A 80 0.15 12.63 -1.18
N ALA A 81 -1.14 12.32 -1.17
CA ALA A 81 -1.98 12.36 0.05
C ALA A 81 -2.47 11.00 0.53
N GLY A 82 -2.14 9.91 -0.14
CA GLY A 82 -2.50 8.55 0.28
C GLY A 82 -1.73 8.10 1.52
N TYR A 83 -2.24 7.08 2.21
CA TYR A 83 -1.59 6.50 3.38
C TYR A 83 -0.13 6.11 3.09
N TRP A 84 0.08 5.37 2.01
CA TRP A 84 1.39 4.91 1.55
C TRP A 84 2.30 6.05 1.06
N SER A 85 1.72 7.21 0.74
CA SER A 85 2.42 8.35 0.15
C SER A 85 2.73 9.46 1.14
N SER A 86 2.17 9.45 2.35
CA SER A 86 2.33 10.56 3.27
C SER A 86 2.59 10.13 4.71
N VAL A 87 2.18 8.94 5.12
CA VAL A 87 2.29 8.46 6.51
C VAL A 87 3.23 7.27 6.62
N GLN A 88 3.00 6.23 5.85
CA GLN A 88 3.86 5.07 5.87
C GLN A 88 5.15 5.33 5.08
N ASP A 89 6.25 4.86 5.61
CA ASP A 89 7.51 4.75 4.87
C ASP A 89 7.39 3.57 3.90
N SER A 90 7.09 3.86 2.64
CA SER A 90 6.75 2.89 1.60
C SER A 90 7.86 1.89 1.24
N GLY A 91 9.04 2.03 1.86
CA GLY A 91 10.21 1.21 1.51
C GLY A 91 10.10 -0.24 1.97
N ASN A 92 9.44 -0.53 3.09
CA ASN A 92 9.53 -1.84 3.73
C ASN A 92 8.20 -2.60 3.73
N PHE A 93 7.12 -1.96 4.12
CA PHE A 93 5.77 -2.54 4.11
C PHE A 93 4.97 -1.98 2.93
N GLY A 94 4.02 -2.70 2.42
CA GLY A 94 3.31 -2.30 1.21
C GLY A 94 4.00 -2.75 -0.09
N ARG A 95 4.76 -3.84 -0.03
CA ARG A 95 5.57 -4.37 -1.12
C ARG A 95 4.78 -5.26 -2.09
N ARG A 96 5.45 -5.53 -3.20
CA ARG A 96 5.10 -6.53 -4.22
C ARG A 96 6.37 -7.31 -4.55
N PRO A 97 6.79 -8.25 -3.69
CA PRO A 97 7.99 -9.03 -3.91
C PRO A 97 7.81 -9.99 -5.08
N GLN A 98 8.93 -10.56 -5.53
CA GLN A 98 8.98 -11.69 -6.45
C GLN A 98 8.87 -13.01 -5.68
N ASN A 99 8.71 -14.11 -6.41
CA ASN A 99 8.70 -15.47 -5.85
C ASN A 99 7.67 -15.67 -4.75
N VAL A 100 6.52 -15.00 -4.87
CA VAL A 100 5.42 -15.07 -3.92
C VAL A 100 4.57 -16.30 -4.21
N VAL A 101 4.22 -17.04 -3.15
CA VAL A 101 3.10 -17.98 -3.16
C VAL A 101 2.03 -17.43 -2.23
N GLN A 102 0.80 -17.28 -2.73
CA GLN A 102 -0.33 -16.80 -1.93
C GLN A 102 -1.52 -17.74 -2.01
N TYR A 103 -2.25 -17.82 -0.90
CA TYR A 103 -3.57 -18.42 -0.84
C TYR A 103 -4.63 -17.37 -0.46
N TRP A 104 -5.77 -17.42 -1.15
CA TRP A 104 -6.93 -16.58 -0.88
C TRP A 104 -8.13 -17.46 -0.59
N THR A 105 -8.78 -17.27 0.57
CA THR A 105 -10.02 -18.00 0.89
C THR A 105 -11.18 -17.57 0.00
N PRO A 106 -12.21 -18.40 -0.13
CA PRO A 106 -13.54 -17.93 -0.56
C PRO A 106 -14.07 -16.88 0.42
N ASN A 107 -15.07 -16.11 -0.01
CA ASN A 107 -15.84 -15.27 0.90
C ASN A 107 -16.86 -16.15 1.67
N ILE A 108 -16.73 -16.18 2.99
CA ILE A 108 -17.60 -16.97 3.87
C ILE A 108 -18.33 -16.00 4.82
N GLY A 109 -19.57 -15.66 4.51
CA GLY A 109 -20.36 -14.76 5.36
C GLY A 109 -19.80 -13.34 5.50
N GLY A 110 -19.03 -12.87 4.53
CA GLY A 110 -18.33 -11.59 4.54
C GLY A 110 -16.85 -11.70 4.97
N PHE A 111 -16.43 -12.83 5.51
CA PHE A 111 -15.03 -13.06 5.88
C PHE A 111 -14.20 -13.52 4.70
N THR A 112 -13.00 -12.99 4.57
CA THR A 112 -11.95 -13.42 3.64
C THR A 112 -10.62 -13.41 4.36
N ALA A 113 -9.71 -14.30 3.97
CA ALA A 113 -8.33 -14.28 4.44
C ALA A 113 -7.36 -14.44 3.26
N ARG A 114 -6.16 -13.92 3.42
CA ARG A 114 -5.04 -14.13 2.49
C ARG A 114 -3.79 -14.42 3.29
N VAL A 115 -2.99 -15.35 2.80
CA VAL A 115 -1.67 -15.68 3.36
C VAL A 115 -0.68 -15.74 2.21
N ALA A 116 0.51 -15.20 2.42
CA ALA A 116 1.58 -15.18 1.45
C ALA A 116 2.92 -15.46 2.10
N VAL A 117 3.78 -16.15 1.36
CA VAL A 117 5.19 -16.34 1.66
C VAL A 117 6.02 -16.02 0.42
N THR A 118 7.27 -15.59 0.62
CA THR A 118 8.24 -15.47 -0.47
C THR A 118 9.26 -16.59 -0.39
N ALA A 119 9.64 -17.13 -1.56
CA ALA A 119 10.84 -17.96 -1.73
C ALA A 119 11.93 -17.07 -2.32
N ASN A 120 12.77 -16.48 -1.48
CA ASN A 120 13.73 -15.48 -1.93
C ASN A 120 14.99 -16.15 -2.53
N GLU A 121 15.42 -15.65 -3.70
CA GLU A 121 16.63 -16.12 -4.38
C GLU A 121 17.93 -15.54 -3.77
N GLY A 122 17.82 -14.58 -2.83
CA GLY A 122 18.95 -13.94 -2.16
C GLY A 122 19.62 -14.77 -1.06
N LYS A 123 19.29 -16.08 -0.95
CA LYS A 123 19.86 -16.97 0.07
C LYS A 123 21.35 -17.18 -0.14
N THR A 124 22.12 -17.00 0.94
CA THR A 124 23.55 -17.30 1.03
C THR A 124 23.81 -18.24 2.21
N ALA A 125 25.07 -18.53 2.52
CA ALA A 125 25.43 -19.32 3.70
C ALA A 125 25.07 -18.63 5.03
N THR A 126 24.92 -17.31 5.04
CA THR A 126 24.72 -16.49 6.26
C THR A 126 23.44 -15.66 6.26
N VAL A 127 22.71 -15.62 5.17
CA VAL A 127 21.50 -14.80 5.00
C VAL A 127 20.43 -15.63 4.25
N ASP A 128 19.23 -15.67 4.78
CA ASP A 128 18.08 -16.38 4.18
C ASP A 128 16.82 -15.48 4.18
N PRO A 129 16.77 -14.45 3.30
CA PRO A 129 15.68 -13.49 3.28
C PRO A 129 14.33 -14.16 3.04
N LYS A 130 13.36 -13.86 3.91
CA LYS A 130 12.00 -14.41 3.83
C LYS A 130 10.98 -13.34 4.18
N ASP A 131 9.83 -13.41 3.52
CA ASP A 131 8.65 -12.64 3.89
C ASP A 131 7.49 -13.60 4.21
N PHE A 132 6.78 -13.25 5.25
CA PHE A 132 5.47 -13.80 5.57
C PHE A 132 4.47 -12.65 5.66
N SER A 133 3.30 -12.78 5.04
CA SER A 133 2.22 -11.80 5.17
C SER A 133 0.87 -12.48 5.25
N ALA A 134 0.01 -12.00 6.12
CA ALA A 134 -1.34 -12.51 6.29
C ALA A 134 -2.32 -11.36 6.52
N MET A 135 -3.57 -11.52 6.07
CA MET A 135 -4.69 -10.66 6.42
C MET A 135 -5.96 -11.45 6.63
N ILE A 136 -6.80 -10.95 7.53
CA ILE A 136 -8.21 -11.33 7.66
C ILE A 136 -9.03 -10.07 7.44
N GLY A 137 -10.03 -10.17 6.56
CA GLY A 137 -10.98 -9.11 6.27
C GLY A 137 -12.41 -9.56 6.52
N TRP A 138 -13.23 -8.61 6.97
CA TRP A 138 -14.68 -8.78 7.05
C TRP A 138 -15.36 -7.58 6.40
N ALA A 139 -16.27 -7.86 5.46
CA ALA A 139 -17.04 -6.86 4.75
C ALA A 139 -18.52 -7.25 4.72
N ARG A 140 -19.36 -6.41 5.34
CA ARG A 140 -20.80 -6.62 5.34
C ARG A 140 -21.55 -5.29 5.41
N GLY A 141 -22.46 -5.08 4.46
CA GLY A 141 -23.17 -3.81 4.35
C GLY A 141 -22.21 -2.62 4.19
N PRO A 142 -22.31 -1.58 5.03
CA PRO A 142 -21.46 -0.39 4.90
C PRO A 142 -20.06 -0.54 5.52
N ILE A 143 -19.78 -1.65 6.19
CA ILE A 143 -18.58 -1.81 7.03
C ILE A 143 -17.56 -2.72 6.34
N VAL A 144 -16.29 -2.30 6.38
CA VAL A 144 -15.12 -3.12 6.05
C VAL A 144 -14.14 -3.03 7.22
N VAL A 145 -13.66 -4.17 7.70
CA VAL A 145 -12.61 -4.27 8.72
C VAL A 145 -11.55 -5.22 8.22
N ASN A 146 -10.29 -4.82 8.27
CA ASN A 146 -9.15 -5.70 7.98
C ASN A 146 -8.16 -5.64 9.13
N VAL A 147 -7.53 -6.79 9.40
CA VAL A 147 -6.32 -6.88 10.24
C VAL A 147 -5.26 -7.60 9.41
N ALA A 148 -4.05 -7.09 9.42
CA ALA A 148 -2.95 -7.67 8.66
C ALA A 148 -1.67 -7.68 9.48
N TYR A 149 -0.87 -8.71 9.25
CA TYR A 149 0.46 -8.90 9.81
C TYR A 149 1.44 -9.22 8.69
N GLU A 150 2.65 -8.66 8.76
CA GLU A 150 3.73 -8.97 7.82
C GLU A 150 5.05 -9.03 8.60
N LYS A 151 5.87 -10.03 8.28
CA LYS A 151 7.21 -10.21 8.84
C LYS A 151 8.23 -10.38 7.72
N HIS A 152 9.38 -9.74 7.89
CA HIS A 152 10.55 -9.89 7.05
C HIS A 152 11.69 -10.41 7.90
N GLU A 153 12.37 -11.44 7.45
CA GLU A 153 13.54 -12.05 8.10
C GLU A 153 14.77 -11.89 7.22
N ASP A 154 15.93 -11.69 7.84
CA ASP A 154 17.22 -11.49 7.18
C ASP A 154 17.21 -10.41 6.08
N GLN A 155 16.41 -9.36 6.26
CA GLN A 155 16.36 -8.23 5.34
C GLN A 155 15.89 -6.94 5.99
N VAL A 156 16.32 -5.81 5.43
CA VAL A 156 15.80 -4.48 5.70
C VAL A 156 15.20 -3.93 4.40
N GLY A 157 13.89 -3.72 4.38
CA GLY A 157 13.20 -3.46 3.12
C GLY A 157 13.38 -4.61 2.12
N SER A 158 14.01 -4.34 1.00
CA SER A 158 14.35 -5.35 -0.02
C SER A 158 15.82 -5.76 0.00
N THR A 159 16.61 -5.27 0.96
CA THR A 159 18.05 -5.54 1.04
C THR A 159 18.31 -6.69 2.00
N ALA A 160 18.95 -7.76 1.51
CA ALA A 160 19.36 -8.90 2.32
C ALA A 160 20.35 -8.43 3.42
N THR A 161 20.02 -8.69 4.68
CA THR A 161 20.75 -8.20 5.85
C THR A 161 20.67 -9.25 6.96
N ALA A 162 21.78 -9.92 7.25
CA ALA A 162 21.84 -10.99 8.23
C ALA A 162 21.34 -10.57 9.61
N GLY A 163 20.43 -11.36 10.19
CA GLY A 163 19.88 -11.17 11.53
C GLY A 163 18.95 -9.95 11.68
N ALA A 164 18.61 -9.26 10.58
CA ALA A 164 17.64 -8.18 10.61
C ALA A 164 16.22 -8.73 10.52
N GLU A 165 15.34 -8.23 11.37
CA GLU A 165 13.92 -8.54 11.35
C GLU A 165 13.09 -7.25 11.33
N GLU A 166 11.98 -7.28 10.58
CA GLU A 166 10.97 -6.23 10.53
C GLU A 166 9.60 -6.88 10.66
N GLU A 167 8.75 -6.34 11.53
CA GLU A 167 7.37 -6.81 11.72
C GLU A 167 6.41 -5.64 11.64
N GLY A 168 5.25 -5.86 11.01
CA GLY A 168 4.17 -4.89 10.90
C GLY A 168 2.83 -5.49 11.32
N LEU A 169 2.08 -4.77 12.14
CA LEU A 169 0.69 -5.08 12.48
C LEU A 169 -0.17 -3.88 12.08
N MET A 170 -1.22 -4.12 11.31
CA MET A 170 -2.14 -3.09 10.80
C MET A 170 -3.59 -3.46 11.09
N GLY A 171 -4.34 -2.48 11.60
CA GLY A 171 -5.80 -2.51 11.70
C GLY A 171 -6.42 -1.45 10.79
N VAL A 172 -7.45 -1.83 10.05
CA VAL A 172 -8.14 -0.97 9.07
C VAL A 172 -9.63 -1.04 9.29
N VAL A 173 -10.30 0.10 9.29
CA VAL A 173 -11.76 0.18 9.31
C VAL A 173 -12.23 1.18 8.26
N SER A 174 -13.34 0.86 7.60
CA SER A 174 -14.02 1.75 6.67
C SER A 174 -15.52 1.62 6.85
N PHE A 175 -16.19 2.77 6.93
CA PHE A 175 -17.64 2.85 7.05
C PHE A 175 -18.20 3.80 5.99
N LYS A 176 -19.19 3.32 5.23
CA LYS A 176 -19.85 4.10 4.17
C LYS A 176 -21.34 4.23 4.45
N PHE A 177 -21.85 5.44 4.49
CA PHE A 177 -23.29 5.73 4.61
C PHE A 177 -23.69 6.85 3.65
N GLY A 178 -24.67 6.60 2.82
CA GLY A 178 -25.02 7.53 1.75
C GLY A 178 -23.85 7.88 0.85
N GLY A 179 -23.56 9.16 0.69
CA GLY A 179 -22.41 9.68 -0.05
C GLY A 179 -21.12 9.81 0.78
N THR A 180 -21.16 9.52 2.07
CA THR A 180 -20.02 9.69 2.98
C THR A 180 -19.32 8.39 3.23
N LYS A 181 -17.98 8.39 3.14
CA LYS A 181 -17.12 7.29 3.55
C LYS A 181 -16.06 7.82 4.52
N ILE A 182 -15.99 7.22 5.72
CA ILE A 182 -14.97 7.50 6.73
C ILE A 182 -14.13 6.23 6.88
N SER A 183 -12.82 6.38 6.93
CA SER A 183 -11.94 5.23 7.09
C SER A 183 -10.75 5.58 7.97
N GLY A 184 -10.16 4.56 8.61
CA GLY A 184 -8.99 4.72 9.47
C GLY A 184 -8.03 3.54 9.36
N ILE A 185 -6.76 3.83 9.59
CA ILE A 185 -5.67 2.86 9.72
C ILE A 185 -4.92 3.15 11.01
N VAL A 186 -4.61 2.10 11.74
CA VAL A 186 -3.61 2.10 12.81
C VAL A 186 -2.56 1.04 12.47
N GLU A 187 -1.30 1.39 12.61
CA GLU A 187 -0.19 0.51 12.25
C GLU A 187 0.94 0.65 13.27
N ARG A 188 1.54 -0.48 13.62
CA ARG A 188 2.77 -0.55 14.39
C ARG A 188 3.80 -1.35 13.61
N ILE A 189 5.01 -0.80 13.49
CA ILE A 189 6.15 -1.41 12.83
C ILE A 189 7.27 -1.55 13.85
N GLU A 190 7.83 -2.74 13.94
CA GLU A 190 8.99 -3.09 14.76
C GLU A 190 10.16 -3.45 13.84
N LYS A 191 11.37 -2.99 14.17
CA LYS A 191 12.58 -3.27 13.40
C LYS A 191 13.75 -3.51 14.32
N THR A 192 14.59 -4.47 14.00
CA THR A 192 15.83 -4.75 14.73
C THR A 192 16.66 -3.48 14.87
N GLY A 193 17.07 -3.17 16.11
CA GLY A 193 17.91 -2.01 16.43
C GLY A 193 17.23 -0.64 16.36
N ARG A 194 15.89 -0.60 16.26
CA ARG A 194 15.11 0.63 16.22
C ARG A 194 13.98 0.63 17.25
N ALA A 195 13.59 1.81 17.68
CA ALA A 195 12.35 2.01 18.41
C ALA A 195 11.16 1.72 17.50
N ASN A 196 10.05 1.31 18.07
CA ASN A 196 8.81 1.05 17.33
C ASN A 196 8.36 2.31 16.58
N ARG A 197 7.81 2.11 15.39
CA ARG A 197 7.14 3.15 14.64
C ARG A 197 5.65 2.93 14.71
N GLU A 198 4.91 3.97 15.03
CA GLU A 198 3.46 3.97 15.09
C GLU A 198 2.92 4.93 14.03
N ASN A 199 1.96 4.45 13.26
CA ASN A 199 1.30 5.20 12.22
C ASN A 199 -0.21 5.24 12.48
N PHE A 200 -0.80 6.40 12.28
CA PHE A 200 -2.22 6.65 12.31
C PHE A 200 -2.64 7.38 11.04
N TYR A 201 -3.78 7.01 10.48
CA TYR A 201 -4.33 7.68 9.30
C TYR A 201 -5.85 7.63 9.33
N VAL A 202 -6.47 8.73 8.92
CA VAL A 202 -7.92 8.84 8.73
C VAL A 202 -8.20 9.51 7.39
N SER A 203 -9.26 9.05 6.73
CA SER A 203 -9.75 9.65 5.50
C SER A 203 -11.26 9.84 5.55
N LEU A 204 -11.71 10.95 4.94
CA LEU A 204 -13.10 11.28 4.71
C LEU A 204 -13.29 11.52 3.21
N VAL A 205 -14.27 10.86 2.62
CA VAL A 205 -14.73 11.11 1.25
C VAL A 205 -16.21 11.46 1.31
N GLN A 206 -16.57 12.65 0.82
CA GLN A 206 -17.95 13.07 0.63
C GLN A 206 -18.26 13.13 -0.86
N SER A 207 -19.12 12.21 -1.34
CA SER A 207 -19.57 12.16 -2.74
C SER A 207 -20.92 12.87 -2.90
N ILE A 208 -20.99 13.78 -3.87
CA ILE A 208 -22.20 14.54 -4.24
C ILE A 208 -22.32 14.49 -5.76
N GLY A 209 -23.13 13.56 -6.28
CA GLY A 209 -23.23 13.32 -7.71
C GLY A 209 -21.89 12.86 -8.31
N LYS A 210 -21.31 13.66 -9.19
CA LYS A 210 -20.00 13.40 -9.83
C LYS A 210 -18.81 13.99 -9.06
N HIS A 211 -19.05 14.64 -7.92
CA HIS A 211 -18.06 15.38 -7.16
C HIS A 211 -17.70 14.63 -5.88
N ASP A 212 -16.40 14.44 -5.60
CA ASP A 212 -15.92 13.98 -4.31
C ASP A 212 -15.07 15.07 -3.66
N ILE A 213 -15.35 15.37 -2.41
CA ILE A 213 -14.48 16.16 -1.53
C ILE A 213 -13.76 15.16 -0.63
N ILE A 214 -12.44 15.23 -0.57
CA ILE A 214 -11.61 14.26 0.12
C ILE A 214 -10.73 14.99 1.12
N GLY A 215 -10.79 14.60 2.39
CA GLY A 215 -9.88 15.04 3.43
C GLY A 215 -9.10 13.86 3.98
N THR A 216 -7.81 14.04 4.27
CA THR A 216 -7.01 13.05 4.98
C THR A 216 -6.17 13.70 6.07
N ALA A 217 -5.95 12.96 7.15
CA ALA A 217 -5.00 13.33 8.17
C ALA A 217 -4.29 12.07 8.66
N GLY A 218 -3.03 12.21 9.00
CA GLY A 218 -2.24 11.10 9.51
C GLY A 218 -1.05 11.56 10.31
N GLN A 219 -0.50 10.65 11.08
CA GLN A 219 0.66 10.87 11.92
C GLN A 219 1.57 9.65 11.87
N THR A 220 2.86 9.88 11.86
CA THR A 220 3.88 8.87 12.11
C THR A 220 4.79 9.33 13.24
N LYS A 221 5.19 8.41 14.11
CA LYS A 221 6.15 8.68 15.19
C LYS A 221 7.02 7.45 15.46
N GLY A 222 8.23 7.67 15.97
CA GLY A 222 9.18 6.60 16.29
C GLY A 222 10.05 6.18 15.10
N GLY A 223 10.64 4.99 15.22
CA GLY A 223 11.50 4.40 14.19
C GLY A 223 12.95 4.88 14.21
N GLN A 224 13.38 5.70 15.19
CA GLN A 224 14.78 6.10 15.38
C GLN A 224 15.63 4.90 15.79
N ALA A 225 16.96 4.99 15.57
CA ALA A 225 17.89 4.00 16.08
C ALA A 225 17.84 3.93 17.61
N ASN A 226 17.99 2.74 18.19
CA ASN A 226 18.02 2.57 19.63
C ASN A 226 19.21 3.34 20.22
N GLY A 227 18.97 4.09 21.30
CA GLY A 227 19.98 4.95 21.92
C GLY A 227 20.29 6.25 21.17
N ALA A 228 19.56 6.58 20.11
CA ALA A 228 19.69 7.87 19.43
C ALA A 228 19.34 9.02 20.39
N ALA A 229 20.18 10.05 20.41
CA ALA A 229 19.91 11.26 21.17
C ALA A 229 18.84 12.12 20.45
N GLY A 230 18.07 12.85 21.23
CA GLY A 230 17.07 13.78 20.73
C GLY A 230 15.63 13.33 20.97
N SER A 231 14.69 14.13 20.51
CA SER A 231 13.27 13.79 20.60
C SER A 231 12.89 12.71 19.59
N GLU A 232 11.87 11.96 19.93
CA GLU A 232 11.27 10.95 19.02
C GLU A 232 10.87 11.61 17.69
N PRO A 233 11.27 11.05 16.51
CA PRO A 233 10.81 11.54 15.21
C PRO A 233 9.29 11.49 15.11
N LYS A 234 8.72 12.60 14.65
CA LYS A 234 7.27 12.73 14.46
C LYS A 234 6.97 13.55 13.23
N ALA A 235 6.01 13.11 12.43
CA ALA A 235 5.46 13.87 11.33
C ALA A 235 3.94 13.78 11.31
N ASP A 236 3.28 14.91 11.07
CA ASP A 236 1.85 15.01 10.86
C ASP A 236 1.59 15.31 9.37
N ALA A 237 0.74 14.54 8.71
CA ALA A 237 0.37 14.72 7.31
C ALA A 237 -1.11 15.11 7.20
N VAL A 238 -1.41 16.10 6.37
CA VAL A 238 -2.79 16.51 6.09
C VAL A 238 -2.98 16.76 4.61
N SER A 239 -4.18 16.50 4.10
CA SER A 239 -4.54 16.86 2.74
C SER A 239 -6.01 17.24 2.61
N ILE A 240 -6.29 18.06 1.59
CA ILE A 240 -7.62 18.30 1.07
C ILE A 240 -7.59 18.15 -0.45
N GLY A 241 -8.57 17.48 -1.00
CA GLY A 241 -8.66 17.22 -2.43
C GLY A 241 -10.09 17.28 -2.96
N TYR A 242 -10.16 17.56 -4.23
CA TYR A 242 -11.39 17.51 -5.02
C TYR A 242 -11.19 16.56 -6.19
N ARG A 243 -12.18 15.67 -6.40
CA ARG A 243 -12.24 14.75 -7.53
C ARG A 243 -13.51 14.98 -8.31
N TYR A 244 -13.39 15.11 -9.62
CA TYR A 244 -14.52 15.11 -10.54
C TYR A 244 -14.54 13.85 -11.37
N ASN A 245 -15.62 13.08 -11.27
CA ASN A 245 -15.83 11.84 -11.99
C ASN A 245 -16.59 12.11 -13.28
N PHE A 246 -15.88 12.29 -14.41
CA PHE A 246 -16.51 12.48 -15.73
C PHE A 246 -17.37 11.28 -16.08
N THR A 247 -16.79 10.10 -15.91
CA THR A 247 -17.42 8.80 -16.12
C THR A 247 -16.96 7.84 -15.02
N LYS A 248 -17.42 6.56 -15.06
CA LYS A 248 -16.88 5.50 -14.20
C LYS A 248 -15.42 5.15 -14.49
N ARG A 249 -14.87 5.61 -15.63
CA ARG A 249 -13.51 5.30 -16.11
C ARG A 249 -12.59 6.50 -16.12
N THR A 250 -13.11 7.72 -16.05
CA THR A 250 -12.32 8.96 -16.19
C THR A 250 -12.60 9.87 -15.03
N GLN A 251 -11.55 10.25 -14.32
CA GLN A 251 -11.62 11.20 -13.21
C GLN A 251 -10.47 12.20 -13.28
N MET A 252 -10.71 13.38 -12.76
CA MET A 252 -9.76 14.45 -12.53
C MET A 252 -9.63 14.70 -11.04
N ASN A 253 -8.42 14.91 -10.55
CA ASN A 253 -8.15 15.20 -9.15
C ASN A 253 -7.35 16.48 -9.03
N VAL A 254 -7.69 17.31 -8.07
CA VAL A 254 -6.88 18.43 -7.58
C VAL A 254 -6.74 18.27 -6.08
N LEU A 255 -5.53 18.35 -5.56
CA LEU A 255 -5.32 18.23 -4.12
C LEU A 255 -4.15 19.10 -3.64
N TYR A 256 -4.23 19.50 -2.39
CA TYR A 256 -3.14 20.04 -1.60
C TYR A 256 -2.78 19.06 -0.50
N ALA A 257 -1.49 18.86 -0.27
CA ALA A 257 -0.98 18.04 0.84
C ALA A 257 0.19 18.73 1.51
N LYS A 258 0.32 18.54 2.83
CA LYS A 258 1.40 19.05 3.66
C LYS A 258 1.81 18.01 4.68
N ILE A 259 3.12 17.90 4.91
CA ILE A 259 3.70 17.14 6.03
C ILE A 259 4.40 18.13 6.93
N LYS A 260 4.13 18.05 8.24
CA LYS A 260 4.80 18.84 9.27
C LYS A 260 5.72 17.94 10.07
N ASN A 261 7.02 18.15 9.97
CA ASN A 261 8.06 17.40 10.68
C ASN A 261 8.45 18.09 11.97
N ASN A 262 8.72 17.32 13.04
CA ASN A 262 9.46 17.85 14.18
C ASN A 262 10.97 17.91 13.87
N ALA A 263 11.76 18.46 14.80
CA ALA A 263 13.20 18.71 14.61
C ALA A 263 14.04 17.45 14.31
N THR A 264 13.52 16.25 14.52
CA THR A 264 14.21 14.97 14.32
C THR A 264 13.62 14.14 13.20
N SER A 265 12.56 14.61 12.54
CA SER A 265 11.89 13.94 11.42
C SER A 265 12.19 14.63 10.09
N ALA A 266 12.39 13.85 9.05
CA ALA A 266 12.55 14.29 7.66
C ALA A 266 11.57 13.57 6.73
N GLN A 267 10.34 13.29 7.20
CA GLN A 267 9.31 12.66 6.37
C GLN A 267 9.04 13.50 5.14
N ASN A 268 8.96 12.85 3.99
CA ASN A 268 8.71 13.48 2.69
C ASN A 268 7.59 12.70 1.98
N PHE A 269 7.22 13.10 0.78
CA PHE A 269 6.32 12.36 -0.09
C PHE A 269 7.11 11.29 -0.87
N PRO A 270 7.01 9.99 -0.54
CA PRO A 270 7.89 8.95 -1.13
C PRO A 270 7.77 8.83 -2.65
N LEU A 271 6.57 9.03 -3.19
CA LEU A 271 6.33 8.92 -4.64
C LEU A 271 6.75 10.18 -5.41
N LEU A 272 6.65 11.35 -4.79
CA LEU A 272 6.91 12.65 -5.41
C LEU A 272 7.73 13.52 -4.44
N PRO A 273 8.95 13.12 -4.10
CA PRO A 273 9.72 13.81 -3.06
C PRO A 273 10.00 15.28 -3.43
N VAL A 274 9.84 16.13 -2.41
CA VAL A 274 10.26 17.54 -2.48
C VAL A 274 11.77 17.57 -2.26
N PRO A 275 12.55 18.17 -3.17
CA PRO A 275 14.00 18.27 -3.00
C PRO A 275 14.39 19.06 -1.75
N GLY A 276 15.50 18.68 -1.12
CA GLY A 276 16.09 19.43 0.01
C GLY A 276 15.37 19.27 1.35
N VAL A 277 14.43 18.33 1.48
CA VAL A 277 13.77 18.03 2.76
C VAL A 277 14.78 17.36 3.71
N GLY A 278 15.01 17.99 4.85
CA GLY A 278 15.80 17.50 5.96
C GLY A 278 14.99 17.52 7.26
N ASN A 279 15.64 17.22 8.37
CA ASN A 279 15.02 17.24 9.69
C ASN A 279 14.38 18.60 9.98
N GLY A 280 13.11 18.59 10.41
CA GLY A 280 12.33 19.80 10.69
C GLY A 280 11.80 20.54 9.45
N SER A 281 12.04 20.03 8.25
CA SER A 281 11.46 20.61 7.02
C SER A 281 10.01 20.18 6.84
N ASP A 282 9.16 21.10 6.42
CA ASP A 282 7.72 20.87 6.21
C ASP A 282 7.37 20.84 4.70
N PRO A 283 7.53 19.70 4.00
CA PRO A 283 7.21 19.64 2.59
C PRO A 283 5.70 19.79 2.35
N GLU A 284 5.37 20.56 1.31
CA GLU A 284 3.99 20.73 0.85
C GLU A 284 3.91 20.77 -0.67
N GLY A 285 2.73 20.51 -1.22
CA GLY A 285 2.53 20.53 -2.66
C GLY A 285 1.07 20.55 -3.08
N VAL A 286 0.87 21.04 -4.30
CA VAL A 286 -0.39 20.94 -5.03
C VAL A 286 -0.20 19.96 -6.17
N SER A 287 -1.17 19.08 -6.37
CA SER A 287 -1.18 18.11 -7.45
C SER A 287 -2.48 18.25 -8.25
N PHE A 288 -2.34 18.22 -9.57
CA PHE A 288 -3.43 18.05 -10.52
C PHE A 288 -3.19 16.78 -11.30
N GLY A 289 -4.20 15.93 -11.45
CA GLY A 289 -4.04 14.66 -12.15
C GLY A 289 -5.31 14.21 -12.86
N ILE A 290 -5.12 13.40 -13.90
CA ILE A 290 -6.18 12.72 -14.62
C ILE A 290 -5.91 11.22 -14.52
N VAL A 291 -6.95 10.44 -14.24
CA VAL A 291 -6.92 8.97 -14.27
C VAL A 291 -7.95 8.50 -15.29
N HIS A 292 -7.53 7.62 -16.18
CA HIS A 292 -8.42 6.97 -17.14
C HIS A 292 -8.15 5.47 -17.18
N VAL A 293 -9.23 4.69 -17.23
CA VAL A 293 -9.20 3.21 -17.35
C VAL A 293 -9.92 2.82 -18.63
N PHE A 294 -9.24 2.12 -19.50
CA PHE A 294 -9.77 1.63 -20.78
C PHE A 294 -10.62 0.37 -20.64
#